data_7f382abaff300629d1a622c636163a3c
#
_entry.id   7f382abaff300629d1a622c636163a3c
#
_cell.length_a   1.000
_cell.length_b   1.000
_cell.length_c   1.000
_cell.angle_alpha   90.00
_cell.angle_beta   90.00
_cell.angle_gamma   90.00
#
_symmetry.space_group_name_H-M   'P 1'
#
loop_
_entity.id
_entity.type
_entity.pdbx_description
1 polymer ?
#
loop_
_entity_poly.entity_id
_entity_poly.type
_entity_poly.pdbx_seq_one_letter_code
_entity_poly.pdbx_strand_id
1 'polypeptide(L)'
;MLKGDILNLFADSLGLSTIVGGWITLLIALAWAIKTAPWNKVDGDKAAQHVWLGMTVIVFLVWQFGASLGNGITFHFLLMTLMVLMFTPQFALLGMLLALLGVTFTSDLGWTALGINALIMGIVPIFITWMFYRIGARFLEANFFVYVFYNGFFAAAVSVVVALALATFILLANDVYSYEYLKQSFIPYIPLMATPEGFVNGILLAALILLKPNWLSTFHDENYINGK
;
A
#
# COMPACT_ATOMS: atom_id res chain seq x y z
N MET A 1 15.54 12.89 -20.65
CA MET A 1 14.80 13.52 -19.55
C MET A 1 13.96 12.43 -18.93
N LEU A 2 14.46 11.76 -17.87
CA LEU A 2 13.77 10.65 -17.22
C LEU A 2 12.50 11.21 -16.58
N LYS A 3 11.34 10.85 -17.09
CA LYS A 3 10.05 11.05 -16.39
C LYS A 3 10.01 10.03 -15.26
N GLY A 4 10.59 10.40 -14.12
CA GLY A 4 10.59 9.53 -12.94
C GLY A 4 9.28 9.66 -12.19
N ASP A 5 8.54 8.60 -12.13
CA ASP A 5 7.49 8.41 -11.12
C ASP A 5 8.21 7.91 -9.85
N ILE A 6 8.15 8.65 -8.73
CA ILE A 6 8.96 8.28 -7.55
C ILE A 6 8.38 7.07 -6.81
N LEU A 7 7.10 6.84 -6.90
CA LEU A 7 6.50 5.62 -6.35
C LEU A 7 6.72 4.40 -7.27
N ASN A 8 6.89 4.62 -8.58
CA ASN A 8 7.20 3.60 -9.55
C ASN A 8 8.63 3.78 -10.06
N LEU A 9 9.57 2.99 -9.57
CA LEU A 9 10.96 3.05 -10.01
C LEU A 9 11.14 2.35 -11.36
N PHE A 10 11.90 2.98 -12.24
CA PHE A 10 12.24 2.40 -13.54
C PHE A 10 13.41 1.44 -13.42
N ALA A 11 13.32 0.30 -14.11
CA ALA A 11 14.34 -0.74 -14.11
C ALA A 11 15.73 -0.24 -14.51
N ASP A 12 15.79 0.61 -15.55
CA ASP A 12 17.04 1.09 -16.14
C ASP A 12 17.83 2.03 -15.21
N SER A 13 17.20 2.53 -14.15
CA SER A 13 17.84 3.44 -13.18
C SER A 13 18.41 2.72 -11.96
N LEU A 14 18.20 1.40 -11.82
CA LEU A 14 18.53 0.66 -10.61
C LEU A 14 19.71 -0.30 -10.82
N GLY A 15 20.59 -0.38 -9.83
CA GLY A 15 21.67 -1.36 -9.80
C GLY A 15 21.13 -2.80 -9.61
N LEU A 16 21.89 -3.78 -10.12
CA LEU A 16 21.52 -5.18 -10.08
C LEU A 16 21.23 -5.69 -8.65
N SER A 17 22.01 -5.25 -7.67
CA SER A 17 21.81 -5.62 -6.26
C SER A 17 20.44 -5.20 -5.71
N THR A 18 19.99 -4.00 -6.07
CA THR A 18 18.67 -3.47 -5.69
C THR A 18 17.55 -4.27 -6.35
N ILE A 19 17.69 -4.56 -7.64
CA ILE A 19 16.72 -5.39 -8.39
C ILE A 19 16.60 -6.77 -7.77
N VAL A 20 17.74 -7.45 -7.54
CA VAL A 20 17.77 -8.79 -6.93
C VAL A 20 17.18 -8.77 -5.51
N GLY A 21 17.54 -7.77 -4.70
CA GLY A 21 16.97 -7.60 -3.36
C GLY A 21 15.45 -7.42 -3.37
N GLY A 22 14.92 -6.64 -4.30
CA GLY A 22 13.49 -6.46 -4.51
C GLY A 22 12.78 -7.77 -4.85
N TRP A 23 13.32 -8.56 -5.78
CA TRP A 23 12.77 -9.86 -6.15
C TRP A 23 12.82 -10.89 -5.02
N ILE A 24 13.92 -10.97 -4.29
CA ILE A 24 14.04 -11.88 -3.12
C ILE A 24 12.96 -11.52 -2.09
N THR A 25 12.80 -10.24 -1.79
CA THR A 25 11.80 -9.77 -0.82
C THR A 25 10.38 -10.10 -1.29
N LEU A 26 10.07 -9.86 -2.57
CA LEU A 26 8.77 -10.20 -3.14
C LEU A 26 8.49 -11.71 -3.06
N LEU A 27 9.45 -12.56 -3.43
CA LEU A 27 9.27 -14.01 -3.40
C LEU A 27 9.05 -14.53 -1.97
N ILE A 28 9.80 -14.02 -0.99
CA ILE A 28 9.62 -14.37 0.43
C ILE A 28 8.20 -13.94 0.90
N ALA A 29 7.80 -12.70 0.58
CA ALA A 29 6.49 -12.18 0.96
C ALA A 29 5.35 -12.99 0.32
N LEU A 30 5.48 -13.36 -0.96
CA LEU A 30 4.50 -14.20 -1.66
C LEU A 30 4.42 -15.61 -1.06
N ALA A 31 5.56 -16.24 -0.81
CA ALA A 31 5.59 -17.56 -0.18
C ALA A 31 4.91 -17.53 1.20
N TRP A 32 5.15 -16.48 1.98
CA TRP A 32 4.46 -16.26 3.24
C TRP A 32 2.95 -16.08 3.04
N ALA A 33 2.52 -15.19 2.13
CA ALA A 33 1.12 -14.92 1.89
C ALA A 33 0.36 -16.15 1.44
N ILE A 34 0.89 -16.91 0.46
CA ILE A 34 0.25 -18.12 -0.06
C ILE A 34 0.10 -19.19 1.04
N LYS A 35 1.14 -19.37 1.87
CA LYS A 35 1.12 -20.39 2.93
C LYS A 35 0.22 -20.04 4.11
N THR A 36 0.06 -18.75 4.41
CA THR A 36 -0.64 -18.31 5.64
C THR A 36 -1.99 -17.61 5.38
N ALA A 37 -2.36 -17.42 4.11
CA ALA A 37 -3.65 -16.81 3.78
C ALA A 37 -4.81 -17.68 4.30
N PRO A 38 -5.84 -17.08 4.88
CA PRO A 38 -7.02 -17.78 5.34
C PRO A 38 -7.94 -18.14 4.16
N TRP A 39 -7.49 -19.06 3.30
CA TRP A 39 -8.18 -19.48 2.08
C TRP A 39 -9.63 -19.91 2.32
N ASN A 40 -9.91 -20.51 3.49
CA ASN A 40 -11.24 -20.92 3.90
C ASN A 40 -12.26 -19.77 3.98
N LYS A 41 -11.80 -18.51 4.07
CA LYS A 41 -12.70 -17.34 4.07
C LYS A 41 -13.17 -16.93 2.67
N VAL A 42 -12.47 -17.35 1.63
CA VAL A 42 -12.79 -17.02 0.23
C VAL A 42 -13.16 -18.26 -0.57
N ASP A 43 -12.79 -19.46 -0.11
CA ASP A 43 -13.14 -20.71 -0.76
C ASP A 43 -14.66 -20.95 -0.63
N GLY A 44 -15.32 -21.03 -1.80
CA GLY A 44 -16.77 -21.17 -1.88
C GLY A 44 -17.58 -19.88 -1.66
N ASP A 45 -16.99 -18.79 -1.17
CA ASP A 45 -17.65 -17.48 -1.02
C ASP A 45 -17.42 -16.58 -2.22
N LYS A 46 -18.33 -16.67 -3.21
CA LYS A 46 -18.30 -15.83 -4.41
C LYS A 46 -18.40 -14.34 -4.11
N ALA A 47 -19.13 -13.95 -3.06
CA ALA A 47 -19.27 -12.55 -2.69
C ALA A 47 -17.95 -11.98 -2.19
N ALA A 48 -17.26 -12.68 -1.29
CA ALA A 48 -15.93 -12.30 -0.82
C ALA A 48 -14.91 -12.22 -1.97
N GLN A 49 -14.93 -13.19 -2.89
CA GLN A 49 -14.08 -13.18 -4.08
C GLN A 49 -14.33 -11.95 -4.97
N HIS A 50 -15.59 -11.63 -5.24
CA HIS A 50 -15.95 -10.46 -6.08
C HIS A 50 -15.54 -9.14 -5.42
N VAL A 51 -15.71 -8.99 -4.10
CA VAL A 51 -15.30 -7.80 -3.37
C VAL A 51 -13.78 -7.64 -3.41
N TRP A 52 -13.02 -8.72 -3.18
CA TRP A 52 -11.57 -8.69 -3.24
C TRP A 52 -11.04 -8.38 -4.65
N LEU A 53 -11.57 -9.03 -5.69
CA LEU A 53 -11.19 -8.73 -7.07
C LEU A 53 -11.60 -7.32 -7.48
N GLY A 54 -12.80 -6.88 -7.09
CA GLY A 54 -13.27 -5.52 -7.34
C GLY A 54 -12.35 -4.46 -6.73
N MET A 55 -11.93 -4.65 -5.47
CA MET A 55 -10.97 -3.74 -4.84
C MET A 55 -9.59 -3.80 -5.50
N THR A 56 -9.14 -4.97 -5.94
CA THR A 56 -7.90 -5.13 -6.70
C THR A 56 -7.94 -4.33 -8.01
N VAL A 57 -9.07 -4.37 -8.73
CA VAL A 57 -9.27 -3.56 -9.95
C VAL A 57 -9.29 -2.07 -9.62
N ILE A 58 -9.92 -1.66 -8.52
CA ILE A 58 -9.90 -0.25 -8.08
C ILE A 58 -8.46 0.21 -7.81
N VAL A 59 -7.66 -0.58 -7.10
CA VAL A 59 -6.24 -0.27 -6.87
C VAL A 59 -5.48 -0.15 -8.19
N PHE A 60 -5.65 -1.10 -9.11
CA PHE A 60 -5.04 -1.04 -10.44
C PHE A 60 -5.41 0.25 -11.17
N LEU A 61 -6.71 0.62 -11.20
CA LEU A 61 -7.16 1.84 -11.85
C LEU A 61 -6.60 3.10 -11.19
N VAL A 62 -6.60 3.17 -9.85
CA VAL A 62 -6.01 4.29 -9.11
C VAL A 62 -4.53 4.45 -9.42
N TRP A 63 -3.80 3.35 -9.57
CA TRP A 63 -2.37 3.37 -9.90
C TRP A 63 -2.08 3.76 -11.36
N GLN A 64 -3.08 3.72 -12.26
CA GLN A 64 -2.96 4.28 -13.61
C GLN A 64 -3.04 5.81 -13.63
N PHE A 65 -3.65 6.43 -12.61
CA PHE A 65 -3.84 7.86 -12.53
C PHE A 65 -2.89 8.48 -11.49
N GLY A 66 -1.71 8.88 -11.94
CA GLY A 66 -0.76 9.63 -11.12
C GLY A 66 -1.00 11.14 -11.20
N ALA A 67 -0.87 11.84 -10.07
CA ALA A 67 -0.81 13.29 -10.04
C ALA A 67 0.64 13.74 -10.16
N SER A 68 0.97 14.55 -11.16
CA SER A 68 2.32 15.11 -11.32
C SER A 68 2.44 16.45 -10.62
N LEU A 69 3.44 16.58 -9.75
CA LEU A 69 3.80 17.86 -9.09
C LEU A 69 4.72 18.73 -9.95
N GLY A 70 4.99 18.36 -11.20
CA GLY A 70 6.04 18.94 -12.02
C GLY A 70 7.39 18.27 -11.76
N ASN A 71 8.41 18.66 -12.51
CA ASN A 71 9.79 18.10 -12.38
C ASN A 71 9.91 16.57 -12.48
N GLY A 72 8.89 15.88 -13.04
CA GLY A 72 8.92 14.42 -13.21
C GLY A 72 8.51 13.63 -11.96
N ILE A 73 8.03 14.29 -10.91
CA ILE A 73 7.53 13.63 -9.70
C ILE A 73 6.03 13.36 -9.88
N THR A 74 5.67 12.10 -9.94
CA THR A 74 4.28 11.64 -10.00
C THR A 74 3.99 10.78 -8.78
N PHE A 75 2.80 10.87 -8.23
CA PHE A 75 2.34 10.02 -7.15
C PHE A 75 0.87 9.65 -7.32
N HIS A 76 0.48 8.56 -6.74
CA HIS A 76 -0.88 8.05 -6.70
C HIS A 76 -1.19 7.52 -5.30
N PHE A 77 -2.48 7.38 -4.98
CA PHE A 77 -2.89 6.73 -3.74
C PHE A 77 -2.48 5.26 -3.73
N LEU A 78 -1.93 4.78 -2.63
CA LEU A 78 -1.55 3.37 -2.48
C LEU A 78 -2.74 2.48 -2.14
N LEU A 79 -3.65 2.94 -1.26
CA LEU A 79 -4.84 2.25 -0.77
C LEU A 79 -4.53 0.92 -0.07
N MET A 80 -3.29 0.65 0.28
CA MET A 80 -2.88 -0.61 0.90
C MET A 80 -3.43 -0.76 2.30
N THR A 81 -3.62 0.34 3.03
CA THR A 81 -4.25 0.31 4.35
C THR A 81 -5.69 -0.20 4.27
N LEU A 82 -6.47 0.31 3.32
CA LEU A 82 -7.81 -0.16 3.10
C LEU A 82 -7.83 -1.65 2.71
N MET A 83 -6.94 -2.06 1.80
CA MET A 83 -6.80 -3.47 1.39
C MET A 83 -6.51 -4.39 2.58
N VAL A 84 -5.59 -4.00 3.49
CA VAL A 84 -5.23 -4.80 4.67
C VAL A 84 -6.41 -4.93 5.63
N LEU A 85 -7.13 -3.84 5.91
CA LEU A 85 -8.24 -3.83 6.85
C LEU A 85 -9.48 -4.57 6.29
N MET A 86 -9.66 -4.56 4.97
CA MET A 86 -10.71 -5.33 4.29
C MET A 86 -10.40 -6.84 4.22
N PHE A 87 -9.17 -7.23 3.86
CA PHE A 87 -8.90 -8.61 3.41
C PHE A 87 -7.78 -9.33 4.15
N THR A 88 -7.19 -8.77 5.17
CA THR A 88 -5.96 -9.24 5.82
C THR A 88 -4.69 -8.97 4.97
N PRO A 89 -3.48 -8.96 5.58
CA PRO A 89 -2.26 -8.62 4.86
C PRO A 89 -1.91 -9.61 3.73
N GLN A 90 -2.30 -10.88 3.86
CA GLN A 90 -2.00 -11.89 2.84
C GLN A 90 -2.78 -11.62 1.54
N PHE A 91 -4.10 -11.42 1.65
CA PHE A 91 -4.92 -11.09 0.48
C PHE A 91 -4.66 -9.69 -0.05
N ALA A 92 -4.29 -8.73 0.81
CA ALA A 92 -3.83 -7.42 0.37
C ALA A 92 -2.56 -7.54 -0.50
N LEU A 93 -1.59 -8.38 -0.10
CA LEU A 93 -0.37 -8.63 -0.88
C LEU A 93 -0.66 -9.30 -2.24
N LEU A 94 -1.55 -10.28 -2.27
CA LEU A 94 -1.92 -10.95 -3.53
C LEU A 94 -2.67 -10.01 -4.48
N GLY A 95 -3.63 -9.21 -3.96
CA GLY A 95 -4.34 -8.21 -4.75
C GLY A 95 -3.41 -7.09 -5.24
N MET A 96 -2.51 -6.62 -4.38
CA MET A 96 -1.47 -5.66 -4.74
C MET A 96 -0.61 -6.16 -5.90
N LEU A 97 -0.16 -7.41 -5.81
CA LEU A 97 0.66 -8.00 -6.89
C LEU A 97 -0.10 -8.05 -8.21
N LEU A 98 -1.38 -8.45 -8.21
CA LEU A 98 -2.19 -8.47 -9.42
C LEU A 98 -2.35 -7.05 -10.02
N ALA A 99 -2.60 -6.04 -9.17
CA ALA A 99 -2.67 -4.65 -9.60
C ALA A 99 -1.33 -4.17 -10.19
N LEU A 100 -0.22 -4.47 -9.52
CA LEU A 100 1.13 -4.08 -9.97
C LEU A 100 1.53 -4.78 -11.28
N LEU A 101 1.18 -6.05 -11.45
CA LEU A 101 1.36 -6.76 -12.73
C LEU A 101 0.61 -6.06 -13.86
N GLY A 102 -0.64 -5.65 -13.60
CA GLY A 102 -1.42 -4.86 -14.55
C GLY A 102 -0.74 -3.53 -14.90
N VAL A 103 -0.28 -2.78 -13.90
CA VAL A 103 0.45 -1.51 -14.11
C VAL A 103 1.74 -1.74 -14.90
N THR A 104 2.53 -2.73 -14.53
CA THR A 104 3.79 -3.04 -15.23
C THR A 104 3.55 -3.43 -16.69
N PHE A 105 2.44 -4.13 -16.98
CA PHE A 105 2.07 -4.50 -18.34
C PHE A 105 1.64 -3.30 -19.19
N THR A 106 1.01 -2.30 -18.58
CA THR A 106 0.47 -1.11 -19.28
C THR A 106 1.40 0.10 -19.25
N SER A 107 2.57 0.00 -18.63
CA SER A 107 3.54 1.10 -18.48
C SER A 107 4.96 0.69 -18.89
N ASP A 108 5.83 1.67 -19.02
CA ASP A 108 7.24 1.47 -19.40
C ASP A 108 8.17 1.23 -18.19
N LEU A 109 7.64 0.79 -17.03
CA LEU A 109 8.41 0.61 -15.80
C LEU A 109 9.50 -0.46 -15.89
N GLY A 110 9.29 -1.45 -16.76
CA GLY A 110 10.18 -2.60 -16.90
C GLY A 110 9.91 -3.72 -15.86
N TRP A 111 9.84 -4.93 -16.33
CA TRP A 111 9.53 -6.12 -15.51
C TRP A 111 10.56 -6.40 -14.41
N THR A 112 11.81 -6.03 -14.63
CA THR A 112 12.88 -6.25 -13.65
C THR A 112 12.71 -5.40 -12.40
N ALA A 113 12.05 -4.23 -12.47
CA ALA A 113 11.72 -3.37 -11.33
C ALA A 113 10.49 -3.84 -10.52
N LEU A 114 9.75 -4.85 -10.98
CA LEU A 114 8.52 -5.33 -10.33
C LEU A 114 8.76 -5.63 -8.84
N GLY A 115 9.85 -6.31 -8.50
CA GLY A 115 10.16 -6.67 -7.11
C GLY A 115 10.37 -5.47 -6.20
N ILE A 116 11.10 -4.46 -6.67
CA ILE A 116 11.35 -3.25 -5.88
C ILE A 116 10.12 -2.36 -5.78
N ASN A 117 9.32 -2.27 -6.83
CA ASN A 117 8.06 -1.55 -6.82
C ASN A 117 7.04 -2.24 -5.89
N ALA A 118 6.96 -3.57 -5.90
CA ALA A 118 6.17 -4.32 -4.93
C ALA A 118 6.59 -4.05 -3.48
N LEU A 119 7.89 -3.92 -3.22
CA LEU A 119 8.40 -3.58 -1.89
C LEU A 119 7.89 -2.21 -1.42
N ILE A 120 8.06 -1.18 -2.26
CA ILE A 120 7.75 0.21 -1.90
C ILE A 120 6.23 0.44 -1.86
N MET A 121 5.52 0.04 -2.92
CA MET A 121 4.10 0.37 -3.08
C MET A 121 3.17 -0.57 -2.31
N GLY A 122 3.64 -1.76 -1.95
CA GLY A 122 2.82 -2.80 -1.35
C GLY A 122 3.35 -3.36 -0.04
N ILE A 123 4.46 -4.08 -0.06
CA ILE A 123 4.95 -4.85 1.10
C ILE A 123 5.14 -3.94 2.33
N VAL A 124 5.83 -2.81 2.16
CA VAL A 124 6.06 -1.86 3.28
C VAL A 124 4.76 -1.26 3.79
N PRO A 125 3.88 -0.68 2.97
CA PRO A 125 2.58 -0.16 3.44
C PRO A 125 1.70 -1.23 4.12
N ILE A 126 1.65 -2.44 3.57
CA ILE A 126 0.89 -3.56 4.14
C ILE A 126 1.44 -3.93 5.53
N PHE A 127 2.78 -4.05 5.66
CA PHE A 127 3.42 -4.38 6.93
C PHE A 127 3.19 -3.29 8.00
N ILE A 128 3.38 -2.02 7.65
CA ILE A 128 3.16 -0.89 8.57
C ILE A 128 1.71 -0.85 9.02
N THR A 129 0.75 -0.97 8.09
CA THR A 129 -0.68 -1.01 8.44
C THR A 129 -1.01 -2.17 9.38
N TRP A 130 -0.50 -3.36 9.08
CA TRP A 130 -0.73 -4.53 9.94
C TRP A 130 -0.12 -4.37 11.33
N MET A 131 1.05 -3.76 11.43
CA MET A 131 1.67 -3.42 12.70
C MET A 131 0.80 -2.44 13.50
N PHE A 132 0.29 -1.37 12.87
CA PHE A 132 -0.65 -0.44 13.50
C PHE A 132 -1.89 -1.16 14.02
N TYR A 133 -2.53 -1.96 13.18
CA TYR A 133 -3.70 -2.74 13.58
C TYR A 133 -3.41 -3.63 14.80
N ARG A 134 -2.30 -4.36 14.80
CA ARG A 134 -1.90 -5.24 15.91
C ARG A 134 -1.62 -4.48 17.20
N ILE A 135 -0.96 -3.32 17.09
CA ILE A 135 -0.68 -2.44 18.23
C ILE A 135 -2.00 -1.85 18.75
N GLY A 136 -2.84 -1.33 17.86
CA GLY A 136 -4.14 -0.78 18.25
C GLY A 136 -5.02 -1.80 18.95
N ALA A 137 -5.14 -3.00 18.40
CA ALA A 137 -5.92 -4.08 18.99
C ALA A 137 -5.42 -4.54 20.36
N ARG A 138 -4.13 -4.32 20.67
CA ARG A 138 -3.53 -4.73 21.95
C ARG A 138 -3.57 -3.65 23.03
N PHE A 139 -3.42 -2.38 22.64
CA PHE A 139 -3.12 -1.30 23.59
C PHE A 139 -4.17 -0.19 23.61
N LEU A 140 -5.06 -0.12 22.62
CA LEU A 140 -6.07 0.91 22.53
C LEU A 140 -7.46 0.34 22.80
N GLU A 141 -8.34 1.20 23.30
CA GLU A 141 -9.75 0.82 23.44
C GLU A 141 -10.40 0.61 22.09
N ALA A 142 -11.11 -0.51 21.96
CA ALA A 142 -11.85 -0.81 20.75
C ALA A 142 -13.07 0.11 20.63
N ASN A 143 -12.99 1.12 19.77
CA ASN A 143 -14.11 1.99 19.40
C ASN A 143 -13.98 2.47 17.95
N PHE A 144 -15.09 2.95 17.41
CA PHE A 144 -15.18 3.44 16.03
C PHE A 144 -14.10 4.49 15.70
N PHE A 145 -13.92 5.48 16.57
CA PHE A 145 -12.97 6.57 16.30
C PHE A 145 -11.52 6.09 16.29
N VAL A 146 -11.14 5.25 17.26
CA VAL A 146 -9.81 4.63 17.28
C VAL A 146 -9.60 3.81 16.02
N TYR A 147 -10.58 3.04 15.60
CA TYR A 147 -10.45 2.22 14.41
C TYR A 147 -10.25 3.07 13.14
N VAL A 148 -11.07 4.10 12.95
CA VAL A 148 -10.99 4.97 11.76
C VAL A 148 -9.74 5.84 11.77
N PHE A 149 -9.43 6.51 12.90
CA PHE A 149 -8.31 7.44 12.94
C PHE A 149 -6.97 6.71 13.08
N TYR A 150 -6.86 5.75 14.00
CA TYR A 150 -5.58 5.09 14.26
C TYR A 150 -5.25 4.05 13.18
N ASN A 151 -6.18 3.11 12.89
CA ASN A 151 -5.93 2.06 11.90
C ASN A 151 -6.18 2.51 10.45
N GLY A 152 -7.07 3.49 10.22
CA GLY A 152 -7.34 4.03 8.89
C GLY A 152 -6.40 5.18 8.54
N PHE A 153 -6.61 6.34 9.17
CA PHE A 153 -5.90 7.57 8.80
C PHE A 153 -4.40 7.54 9.15
N PHE A 154 -4.04 7.32 10.42
CA PHE A 154 -2.63 7.39 10.83
C PHE A 154 -1.80 6.24 10.26
N ALA A 155 -2.35 5.03 10.22
CA ALA A 155 -1.64 3.90 9.60
C ALA A 155 -1.35 4.16 8.13
N ALA A 156 -2.30 4.70 7.36
CA ALA A 156 -2.12 5.03 5.95
C ALA A 156 -1.08 6.16 5.77
N ALA A 157 -1.21 7.25 6.52
CA ALA A 157 -0.27 8.36 6.44
C ALA A 157 1.17 7.92 6.76
N VAL A 158 1.37 7.17 7.86
CA VAL A 158 2.70 6.67 8.24
C VAL A 158 3.23 5.65 7.24
N SER A 159 2.37 4.77 6.70
CA SER A 159 2.79 3.78 5.71
C SER A 159 3.35 4.43 4.43
N VAL A 160 2.73 5.52 3.96
CA VAL A 160 3.23 6.30 2.82
C VAL A 160 4.54 7.02 3.17
N VAL A 161 4.65 7.64 4.36
CA VAL A 161 5.91 8.27 4.78
C VAL A 161 7.06 7.27 4.76
N VAL A 162 6.86 6.07 5.31
CA VAL A 162 7.90 5.03 5.35
C VAL A 162 8.21 4.53 3.94
N ALA A 163 7.20 4.32 3.09
CA ALA A 163 7.38 3.91 1.69
C ALA A 163 8.19 4.94 0.89
N LEU A 164 7.85 6.23 1.02
CA LEU A 164 8.56 7.33 0.34
C LEU A 164 9.97 7.54 0.90
N ALA A 165 10.18 7.37 2.20
CA ALA A 165 11.52 7.39 2.79
C ALA A 165 12.39 6.25 2.26
N LEU A 166 11.84 5.05 2.13
CA LEU A 166 12.52 3.91 1.51
C LEU A 166 12.82 4.16 0.03
N ALA A 167 11.87 4.70 -0.74
CA ALA A 167 12.09 5.08 -2.14
C ALA A 167 13.22 6.12 -2.26
N THR A 168 13.20 7.14 -1.40
CA THR A 168 14.28 8.15 -1.33
C THR A 168 15.63 7.51 -1.07
N PHE A 169 15.71 6.60 -0.10
CA PHE A 169 16.94 5.88 0.21
C PHE A 169 17.44 5.05 -0.98
N ILE A 170 16.55 4.33 -1.65
CA ILE A 170 16.89 3.51 -2.82
C ILE A 170 17.42 4.38 -3.97
N LEU A 171 16.77 5.53 -4.24
CA LEU A 171 17.20 6.46 -5.29
C LEU A 171 18.58 7.05 -5.00
N LEU A 172 18.88 7.37 -3.74
CA LEU A 172 20.20 7.83 -3.30
C LEU A 172 21.25 6.72 -3.41
N ALA A 173 20.94 5.52 -2.94
CA ALA A 173 21.85 4.38 -2.95
C ALA A 173 22.23 3.89 -4.35
N ASN A 174 21.41 4.22 -5.36
CA ASN A 174 21.67 3.90 -6.77
C ASN A 174 22.16 5.12 -7.58
N ASP A 175 22.50 6.24 -6.94
CA ASP A 175 22.96 7.49 -7.58
C ASP A 175 22.00 8.02 -8.67
N VAL A 176 20.69 7.70 -8.57
CA VAL A 176 19.68 8.16 -9.54
C VAL A 176 19.46 9.66 -9.42
N TYR A 177 19.42 10.15 -8.18
CA TYR A 177 19.32 11.57 -7.85
C TYR A 177 20.29 11.97 -6.75
N SER A 178 20.79 13.21 -6.79
CA SER A 178 21.59 13.75 -5.70
C SER A 178 20.73 14.06 -4.47
N TYR A 179 21.33 14.02 -3.28
CA TYR A 179 20.65 14.39 -2.03
C TYR A 179 20.08 15.81 -2.09
N GLU A 180 20.85 16.78 -2.64
CA GLU A 180 20.39 18.16 -2.75
C GLU A 180 19.15 18.29 -3.65
N TYR A 181 19.07 17.54 -4.73
CA TYR A 181 17.89 17.50 -5.58
C TYR A 181 16.67 16.96 -4.82
N LEU A 182 16.80 15.81 -4.15
CA LEU A 182 15.69 15.19 -3.41
C LEU A 182 15.25 16.04 -2.22
N LYS A 183 16.20 16.70 -1.54
CA LYS A 183 15.92 17.62 -0.42
C LYS A 183 15.07 18.81 -0.85
N GLN A 184 15.27 19.33 -2.05
CA GLN A 184 14.52 20.49 -2.55
C GLN A 184 13.24 20.11 -3.27
N SER A 185 13.26 19.01 -4.03
CA SER A 185 12.20 18.68 -4.99
C SER A 185 11.28 17.55 -4.55
N PHE A 186 11.61 16.80 -3.48
CA PHE A 186 10.84 15.63 -3.09
C PHE A 186 10.53 15.54 -1.59
N ILE A 187 11.54 15.59 -0.73
CA ILE A 187 11.35 15.41 0.73
C ILE A 187 10.29 16.36 1.32
N PRO A 188 10.20 17.65 0.91
CA PRO A 188 9.18 18.57 1.43
C PRO A 188 7.73 18.16 1.06
N TYR A 189 7.56 17.36 0.02
CA TYR A 189 6.24 16.92 -0.42
C TYR A 189 5.75 15.63 0.25
N ILE A 190 6.61 14.93 1.01
CA ILE A 190 6.21 13.71 1.72
C ILE A 190 5.00 13.92 2.65
N PRO A 191 4.94 14.96 3.49
CA PRO A 191 3.76 15.23 4.30
C PRO A 191 2.51 15.54 3.47
N LEU A 192 2.71 16.23 2.32
CA LEU A 192 1.62 16.58 1.41
C LEU A 192 1.02 15.35 0.73
N MET A 193 1.79 14.28 0.54
CA MET A 193 1.32 13.01 0.01
C MET A 193 0.69 12.13 1.10
N ALA A 194 1.28 12.10 2.29
CA ALA A 194 0.83 11.28 3.40
C ALA A 194 -0.56 11.70 3.92
N THR A 195 -0.82 13.02 3.98
CA THR A 195 -2.08 13.54 4.51
C THR A 195 -3.30 13.14 3.66
N PRO A 196 -3.33 13.34 2.33
CA PRO A 196 -4.44 12.86 1.50
C PRO A 196 -4.62 11.34 1.53
N GLU A 197 -3.55 10.54 1.54
CA GLU A 197 -3.63 9.09 1.67
C GLU A 197 -4.35 8.71 2.98
N GLY A 198 -3.97 9.34 4.10
CA GLY A 198 -4.63 9.14 5.38
C GLY A 198 -6.12 9.48 5.31
N PHE A 199 -6.48 10.63 4.75
CA PHE A 199 -7.88 11.05 4.61
C PHE A 199 -8.69 10.11 3.74
N VAL A 200 -8.19 9.75 2.57
CA VAL A 200 -8.89 8.84 1.65
C VAL A 200 -9.13 7.49 2.32
N ASN A 201 -8.10 6.88 2.91
CA ASN A 201 -8.26 5.59 3.61
C ASN A 201 -9.23 5.72 4.81
N GLY A 202 -9.11 6.78 5.63
CA GLY A 202 -9.98 7.01 6.78
C GLY A 202 -11.45 7.21 6.39
N ILE A 203 -11.72 8.02 5.36
CA ILE A 203 -13.08 8.27 4.87
C ILE A 203 -13.70 7.00 4.26
N LEU A 204 -12.96 6.30 3.41
CA LEU A 204 -13.44 5.05 2.81
C LEU A 204 -13.69 3.99 3.87
N LEU A 205 -12.81 3.88 4.87
CA LEU A 205 -12.98 2.96 5.98
C LEU A 205 -14.23 3.30 6.80
N ALA A 206 -14.44 4.58 7.15
CA ALA A 206 -15.65 5.01 7.86
C ALA A 206 -16.92 4.72 7.07
N ALA A 207 -16.91 4.97 5.75
CA ALA A 207 -18.03 4.65 4.88
C ALA A 207 -18.30 3.14 4.83
N LEU A 208 -17.26 2.30 4.76
CA LEU A 208 -17.41 0.84 4.77
C LEU A 208 -17.97 0.32 6.09
N ILE A 209 -17.54 0.86 7.23
CA ILE A 209 -18.10 0.49 8.54
C ILE A 209 -19.61 0.76 8.59
N LEU A 210 -20.05 1.90 8.04
CA LEU A 210 -21.45 2.28 8.06
C LEU A 210 -22.31 1.53 7.03
N LEU A 211 -21.77 1.25 5.85
CA LEU A 211 -22.55 0.72 4.72
C LEU A 211 -22.38 -0.80 4.54
N LYS A 212 -21.19 -1.33 4.79
CA LYS A 212 -20.80 -2.72 4.50
C LYS A 212 -19.78 -3.25 5.52
N PRO A 213 -20.08 -3.27 6.83
CA PRO A 213 -19.12 -3.69 7.86
C PRO A 213 -18.60 -5.12 7.61
N ASN A 214 -19.41 -5.99 7.02
CA ASN A 214 -19.03 -7.37 6.67
C ASN A 214 -17.92 -7.47 5.61
N TRP A 215 -17.55 -6.36 4.93
CA TRP A 215 -16.43 -6.33 4.01
C TRP A 215 -15.09 -6.07 4.70
N LEU A 216 -15.12 -5.80 6.00
CA LEU A 216 -13.92 -5.52 6.81
C LEU A 216 -13.57 -6.77 7.64
N SER A 217 -12.52 -7.48 7.25
CA SER A 217 -12.10 -8.70 7.96
C SER A 217 -11.53 -8.42 9.36
N THR A 218 -11.18 -7.18 9.64
CA THR A 218 -10.54 -6.73 10.88
C THR A 218 -11.47 -5.94 11.81
N PHE A 219 -12.70 -5.66 11.38
CA PHE A 219 -13.71 -4.95 12.14
C PHE A 219 -14.86 -5.89 12.56
N HIS A 220 -15.22 -5.88 13.84
CA HIS A 220 -16.34 -6.65 14.37
C HIS A 220 -17.21 -5.73 15.24
N ASP A 221 -18.48 -5.57 14.86
CA ASP A 221 -19.42 -4.65 15.54
C ASP A 221 -19.52 -4.91 17.05
N GLU A 222 -19.45 -6.16 17.46
CA GLU A 222 -19.49 -6.55 18.87
C GLU A 222 -18.35 -5.93 19.69
N ASN A 223 -17.17 -5.75 19.09
CA ASN A 223 -16.00 -5.20 19.77
C ASN A 223 -15.93 -3.68 19.72
N TYR A 224 -16.42 -3.05 18.65
CA TYR A 224 -16.20 -1.63 18.37
C TYR A 224 -17.42 -0.75 18.57
N ILE A 225 -18.65 -1.30 18.53
CA ILE A 225 -19.90 -0.55 18.64
C ILE A 225 -20.75 -1.01 19.83
N ASN A 226 -20.99 -2.32 19.94
CA ASN A 226 -21.95 -2.90 20.89
C ASN A 226 -21.35 -3.31 22.25
N GLY A 227 -20.06 -3.20 22.43
CA GLY A 227 -19.36 -3.60 23.63
C GLY A 227 -19.30 -2.56 24.76
N LYS A 228 -20.06 -1.46 24.67
CA LYS A 228 -20.06 -0.36 25.67
C LYS A 228 -21.47 0.02 26.10
#